data_5d5747427f40866ba27cd9339d9810c4
#
_entry.id   5d5747427f40866ba27cd9339d9810c4
#
_cell.length_a   1.000
_cell.length_b   1.000
_cell.length_c   1.000
_cell.angle_alpha   90.00
_cell.angle_beta   90.00
_cell.angle_gamma   90.00
#
_symmetry.space_group_name_H-M   'P 1'
#
loop_
_entity.id
_entity.type
_entity.pdbx_description
1 polymer ?
#
loop_
_entity_poly.entity_id
_entity_poly.type
_entity_poly.pdbx_seq_one_letter_code
_entity_poly.pdbx_strand_id
1 'polypeptide(L)'
;MAPRWRCSQIAELRKIAMADIPQKPVLLTGASGALGRQLTTYLSGLGWPLRLTDIAPIPGTVPAGCTFTRADLNDGLDILRLAEGCGMILHFGGVSVERPFEEVIGPNIRGLYHIYEAARREGARVLFASSNHTIGFHERSEPLDADCDLLPDGYYGLSKVYGEMMGRLYWYKHGVESVAVRIGSCFPEPVEERMLSTWLSYADLCRLCERATLAESTGCIV
;
A
#
# COMPACT_ATOMS: atom_id res chain seq x y z
N MET A 1 34.58 11.37 16.54
CA MET A 1 33.95 12.70 16.59
C MET A 1 32.73 12.68 15.68
N ALA A 2 31.53 12.86 16.23
CA ALA A 2 30.31 12.96 15.44
C ALA A 2 30.28 14.32 14.70
N PRO A 3 29.84 14.40 13.44
CA PRO A 3 29.77 15.65 12.70
C PRO A 3 28.80 16.62 13.37
N ARG A 4 29.29 17.82 13.76
CA ARG A 4 28.43 18.92 14.24
C ARG A 4 27.77 19.58 13.04
N TRP A 5 26.49 19.27 12.79
CA TRP A 5 25.69 19.95 11.78
C TRP A 5 25.45 21.42 12.17
N ARG A 6 25.61 22.35 11.22
CA ARG A 6 25.30 23.78 11.46
C ARG A 6 23.76 23.95 11.41
N CYS A 7 23.26 24.92 12.20
CA CYS A 7 21.80 25.21 12.23
C CYS A 7 21.19 25.47 10.85
N SER A 8 21.96 26.05 9.91
CA SER A 8 21.54 26.24 8.52
C SER A 8 21.33 24.92 7.76
N GLN A 9 22.17 23.93 8.00
CA GLN A 9 22.06 22.60 7.38
C GLN A 9 20.86 21.83 7.94
N ILE A 10 20.58 21.97 9.23
CA ILE A 10 19.39 21.38 9.87
C ILE A 10 18.11 22.06 9.34
N ALA A 11 18.12 23.37 9.11
CA ALA A 11 17.00 24.11 8.52
C ALA A 11 16.76 23.72 7.05
N GLU A 12 17.82 23.47 6.27
CA GLU A 12 17.75 22.99 4.90
C GLU A 12 17.19 21.56 4.82
N LEU A 13 17.68 20.65 5.67
CA LEU A 13 17.15 19.28 5.81
C LEU A 13 15.68 19.27 6.25
N ARG A 14 15.26 20.19 7.13
CA ARG A 14 13.85 20.37 7.50
C ARG A 14 13.01 20.91 6.36
N LYS A 15 13.52 21.81 5.52
CA LYS A 15 12.82 22.29 4.33
C LYS A 15 12.63 21.20 3.30
N ILE A 16 13.64 20.36 3.06
CA ILE A 16 13.57 19.20 2.18
C ILE A 16 12.52 18.21 2.73
N ALA A 17 12.57 17.88 4.03
CA ALA A 17 11.59 16.98 4.66
C ALA A 17 10.15 17.52 4.66
N MET A 18 9.95 18.84 4.72
CA MET A 18 8.61 19.45 4.65
C MET A 18 8.06 19.55 3.22
N ALA A 19 8.93 19.54 2.20
CA ALA A 19 8.50 19.52 0.79
C ALA A 19 7.90 18.17 0.38
N ASP A 20 8.21 17.10 1.11
CA ASP A 20 7.79 15.72 0.81
C ASP A 20 6.51 15.29 1.55
N ILE A 21 5.83 16.20 2.28
CA ILE A 21 4.56 15.89 2.94
C ILE A 21 3.41 16.10 1.96
N PRO A 22 2.54 15.08 1.73
CA PRO A 22 1.37 15.24 0.88
C PRO A 22 0.46 16.37 1.36
N GLN A 23 0.09 17.27 0.45
CA GLN A 23 -0.78 18.40 0.76
C GLN A 23 -2.25 18.00 0.95
N LYS A 24 -2.66 16.90 0.31
CA LYS A 24 -3.99 16.30 0.44
C LYS A 24 -3.94 15.11 1.39
N PRO A 25 -5.04 14.77 2.07
CA PRO A 25 -5.10 13.56 2.88
C PRO A 25 -4.73 12.29 2.10
N VAL A 26 -4.13 11.34 2.80
CA VAL A 26 -3.78 10.01 2.30
C VAL A 26 -4.69 9.00 2.98
N LEU A 27 -5.50 8.28 2.20
CA LEU A 27 -6.32 7.18 2.71
C LEU A 27 -5.46 5.93 2.84
N LEU A 28 -5.37 5.37 4.04
CA LEU A 28 -4.74 4.07 4.30
C LEU A 28 -5.81 3.06 4.71
N THR A 29 -6.05 2.06 3.86
CA THR A 29 -6.93 0.93 4.19
C THR A 29 -6.12 -0.24 4.76
N GLY A 30 -6.76 -1.10 5.55
CA GLY A 30 -6.03 -2.16 6.27
C GLY A 30 -5.19 -1.62 7.43
N ALA A 31 -5.56 -0.46 7.98
CA ALA A 31 -4.80 0.25 8.99
C ALA A 31 -4.63 -0.51 10.32
N SER A 32 -5.53 -1.42 10.64
CA SER A 32 -5.47 -2.27 11.85
C SER A 32 -4.61 -3.52 11.66
N GLY A 33 -4.28 -3.87 10.42
CA GLY A 33 -3.43 -5.01 10.08
C GLY A 33 -1.95 -4.79 10.46
N ALA A 34 -1.14 -5.85 10.34
CA ALA A 34 0.28 -5.79 10.72
C ALA A 34 1.03 -4.71 9.94
N LEU A 35 0.93 -4.68 8.62
CA LEU A 35 1.64 -3.71 7.77
C LEU A 35 1.02 -2.32 7.87
N GLY A 36 -0.32 -2.22 7.93
CA GLY A 36 -1.02 -0.95 8.08
C GLY A 36 -0.62 -0.17 9.33
N ARG A 37 -0.43 -0.87 10.46
CA ARG A 37 0.06 -0.26 11.72
C ARG A 37 1.47 0.27 11.60
N GLN A 38 2.37 -0.44 10.92
CA GLN A 38 3.73 0.04 10.66
C GLN A 38 3.72 1.30 9.81
N LEU A 39 2.95 1.29 8.72
CA LEU A 39 2.79 2.46 7.85
C LEU A 39 2.14 3.63 8.60
N THR A 40 1.10 3.38 9.40
CA THR A 40 0.46 4.41 10.23
C THR A 40 1.49 5.08 11.14
N THR A 41 2.27 4.30 11.88
CA THR A 41 3.28 4.83 12.79
C THR A 41 4.37 5.61 12.05
N TYR A 42 4.87 5.07 10.95
CA TYR A 42 5.95 5.68 10.17
C TYR A 42 5.50 6.98 9.51
N LEU A 43 4.41 6.95 8.74
CA LEU A 43 3.96 8.10 7.96
C LEU A 43 3.38 9.21 8.84
N SER A 44 2.69 8.88 9.94
CA SER A 44 2.26 9.90 10.91
C SER A 44 3.44 10.56 11.60
N GLY A 45 4.52 9.80 11.87
CA GLY A 45 5.78 10.33 12.39
C GLY A 45 6.46 11.33 11.45
N LEU A 46 6.23 11.22 10.14
CA LEU A 46 6.65 12.19 9.12
C LEU A 46 5.68 13.38 8.98
N GLY A 47 4.57 13.38 9.70
CA GLY A 47 3.56 14.45 9.64
C GLY A 47 2.55 14.31 8.50
N TRP A 48 2.42 13.13 7.89
CA TRP A 48 1.46 12.91 6.83
C TRP A 48 0.01 12.95 7.34
N PRO A 49 -0.91 13.64 6.64
CA PRO A 49 -2.33 13.71 7.02
C PRO A 49 -3.03 12.40 6.63
N LEU A 50 -3.05 11.41 7.55
CA LEU A 50 -3.61 10.09 7.28
C LEU A 50 -5.09 10.00 7.64
N ARG A 51 -5.87 9.45 6.72
CA ARG A 51 -7.22 8.96 6.95
C ARG A 51 -7.17 7.43 6.95
N LEU A 52 -7.37 6.84 8.14
CA LEU A 52 -7.19 5.42 8.38
C LEU A 52 -8.54 4.70 8.33
N THR A 53 -8.58 3.51 7.72
CA THR A 53 -9.77 2.65 7.74
C THR A 53 -9.42 1.18 7.79
N ASP A 54 -10.29 0.42 8.44
CA ASP A 54 -10.25 -1.03 8.52
C ASP A 54 -11.64 -1.56 8.94
N ILE A 55 -11.90 -2.85 8.70
CA ILE A 55 -13.09 -3.53 9.23
C ILE A 55 -12.94 -3.82 10.73
N ALA A 56 -11.71 -4.00 11.21
CA ALA A 56 -11.38 -4.16 12.62
C ALA A 56 -11.10 -2.79 13.29
N PRO A 57 -11.33 -2.64 14.60
CA PRO A 57 -10.91 -1.43 15.30
C PRO A 57 -9.39 -1.29 15.29
N ILE A 58 -8.90 -0.04 15.29
CA ILE A 58 -7.46 0.21 15.36
C ILE A 58 -6.95 -0.15 16.77
N PRO A 59 -5.88 -0.95 16.91
CA PRO A 59 -5.30 -1.23 18.20
C PRO A 59 -4.59 0.00 18.77
N GLY A 60 -4.96 0.40 19.98
CA GLY A 60 -4.34 1.53 20.66
C GLY A 60 -4.95 2.89 20.28
N THR A 61 -4.12 3.93 20.34
CA THR A 61 -4.54 5.32 20.08
C THR A 61 -4.25 5.73 18.65
N VAL A 62 -5.21 6.39 18.01
CA VAL A 62 -5.00 7.01 16.68
C VAL A 62 -3.96 8.13 16.83
N PRO A 63 -2.89 8.15 16.01
CA PRO A 63 -1.88 9.19 16.10
C PRO A 63 -2.44 10.60 15.89
N ALA A 64 -1.78 11.60 16.48
CA ALA A 64 -2.16 13.00 16.30
C ALA A 64 -2.13 13.38 14.79
N GLY A 65 -3.12 14.14 14.35
CA GLY A 65 -3.26 14.52 12.93
C GLY A 65 -3.84 13.44 12.02
N CYS A 66 -4.10 12.23 12.56
CA CYS A 66 -4.77 11.15 11.83
C CYS A 66 -6.23 11.03 12.26
N THR A 67 -7.07 10.48 11.39
CA THR A 67 -8.44 10.08 11.70
C THR A 67 -8.62 8.60 11.43
N PHE A 68 -9.51 7.93 12.17
CA PHE A 68 -9.88 6.54 11.92
C PHE A 68 -11.40 6.40 11.78
N THR A 69 -11.83 5.73 10.74
CA THR A 69 -13.23 5.36 10.52
C THR A 69 -13.30 3.88 10.18
N ARG A 70 -14.11 3.14 10.92
CA ARG A 70 -14.35 1.74 10.61
C ARG A 70 -15.22 1.60 9.37
N ALA A 71 -14.76 0.86 8.37
CA ALA A 71 -15.53 0.59 7.15
C ALA A 71 -15.18 -0.79 6.56
N ASP A 72 -16.13 -1.37 5.84
CA ASP A 72 -15.95 -2.57 5.05
C ASP A 72 -15.64 -2.18 3.60
N LEU A 73 -14.62 -2.78 3.01
CA LEU A 73 -14.27 -2.59 1.59
C LEU A 73 -15.42 -2.96 0.64
N ASN A 74 -16.32 -3.84 1.08
CA ASN A 74 -17.52 -4.20 0.31
C ASN A 74 -18.57 -3.07 0.25
N ASP A 75 -18.50 -2.08 1.14
CA ASP A 75 -19.37 -0.90 1.10
C ASP A 75 -18.73 0.21 0.25
N GLY A 76 -19.11 0.25 -1.03
CA GLY A 76 -18.57 1.23 -1.97
C GLY A 76 -18.90 2.67 -1.62
N LEU A 77 -20.03 2.94 -0.97
CA LEU A 77 -20.40 4.30 -0.57
C LEU A 77 -19.51 4.81 0.56
N ASP A 78 -19.21 3.97 1.53
CA ASP A 78 -18.30 4.34 2.62
C ASP A 78 -16.88 4.55 2.10
N ILE A 79 -16.40 3.70 1.19
CA ILE A 79 -15.08 3.89 0.56
C ILE A 79 -15.01 5.20 -0.23
N LEU A 80 -16.05 5.55 -0.98
CA LEU A 80 -16.12 6.83 -1.70
C LEU A 80 -16.06 8.03 -0.75
N ARG A 81 -16.82 8.01 0.35
CA ARG A 81 -16.79 9.08 1.37
C ARG A 81 -15.43 9.20 2.05
N LEU A 82 -14.80 8.06 2.34
CA LEU A 82 -13.48 8.02 2.96
C LEU A 82 -12.38 8.56 2.04
N ALA A 83 -12.52 8.41 0.73
CA ALA A 83 -11.55 8.90 -0.25
C ALA A 83 -11.77 10.37 -0.63
N GLU A 84 -12.89 10.98 -0.26
CA GLU A 84 -13.22 12.37 -0.64
C GLU A 84 -12.10 13.35 -0.27
N GLY A 85 -11.61 14.09 -1.25
CA GLY A 85 -10.51 15.03 -1.12
C GLY A 85 -9.12 14.42 -0.93
N CYS A 86 -8.98 13.09 -0.90
CA CYS A 86 -7.68 12.43 -0.82
C CYS A 86 -6.89 12.58 -2.13
N GLY A 87 -5.59 12.80 -2.02
CA GLY A 87 -4.67 12.80 -3.18
C GLY A 87 -4.08 11.43 -3.46
N MET A 88 -4.22 10.49 -2.53
CA MET A 88 -3.61 9.17 -2.58
C MET A 88 -4.37 8.15 -1.75
N ILE A 89 -4.35 6.90 -2.20
CA ILE A 89 -4.88 5.74 -1.48
C ILE A 89 -3.78 4.69 -1.37
N LEU A 90 -3.36 4.38 -0.13
CA LEU A 90 -2.50 3.25 0.21
C LEU A 90 -3.39 2.06 0.55
N HIS A 91 -3.53 1.12 -0.38
CA HIS A 91 -4.47 0.02 -0.23
C HIS A 91 -3.79 -1.25 0.29
N PHE A 92 -3.89 -1.45 1.60
CA PHE A 92 -3.39 -2.63 2.33
C PHE A 92 -4.53 -3.48 2.93
N GLY A 93 -5.78 -3.08 2.72
CA GLY A 93 -6.96 -3.83 3.16
C GLY A 93 -7.24 -5.06 2.32
N GLY A 94 -7.96 -6.00 2.90
CA GLY A 94 -8.36 -7.24 2.27
C GLY A 94 -7.84 -8.49 2.97
N VAL A 95 -8.16 -9.66 2.42
CA VAL A 95 -7.60 -10.94 2.86
C VAL A 95 -6.14 -11.01 2.40
N SER A 96 -5.23 -11.34 3.31
CA SER A 96 -3.78 -11.26 3.11
C SER A 96 -3.07 -12.62 3.07
N VAL A 97 -3.81 -13.71 3.08
CA VAL A 97 -3.32 -15.09 3.01
C VAL A 97 -4.26 -15.92 2.16
N GLU A 98 -3.84 -17.13 1.77
CA GLU A 98 -4.72 -18.06 1.06
C GLU A 98 -5.95 -18.40 1.90
N ARG A 99 -7.14 -18.28 1.30
CA ARG A 99 -8.46 -18.58 1.86
C ARG A 99 -9.36 -19.13 0.77
N PRO A 100 -10.51 -19.79 1.14
CA PRO A 100 -11.55 -20.14 0.18
C PRO A 100 -11.98 -18.96 -0.67
N PHE A 101 -12.32 -19.21 -1.92
CA PHE A 101 -12.67 -18.17 -2.90
C PHE A 101 -13.74 -17.19 -2.38
N GLU A 102 -14.78 -17.72 -1.69
CA GLU A 102 -15.89 -16.91 -1.16
C GLU A 102 -15.45 -15.88 -0.10
N GLU A 103 -14.36 -16.17 0.61
CA GLU A 103 -13.79 -15.21 1.57
C GLU A 103 -12.93 -14.12 0.88
N VAL A 104 -12.30 -14.49 -0.23
CA VAL A 104 -11.38 -13.61 -0.98
C VAL A 104 -12.14 -12.64 -1.90
N ILE A 105 -13.22 -13.11 -2.56
CA ILE A 105 -13.90 -12.35 -3.62
C ILE A 105 -14.46 -11.01 -3.15
N GLY A 106 -15.03 -10.96 -1.96
CA GLY A 106 -15.61 -9.73 -1.40
C GLY A 106 -14.54 -8.65 -1.25
N PRO A 107 -13.64 -8.78 -0.27
CA PRO A 107 -12.68 -7.73 0.06
C PRO A 107 -11.63 -7.50 -1.04
N ASN A 108 -11.14 -8.56 -1.72
CA ASN A 108 -10.01 -8.42 -2.64
C ASN A 108 -10.43 -8.10 -4.09
N ILE A 109 -11.62 -8.46 -4.50
CA ILE A 109 -12.10 -8.21 -5.87
C ILE A 109 -13.06 -7.02 -5.88
N ARG A 110 -14.19 -7.14 -5.17
CA ARG A 110 -15.20 -6.07 -5.12
C ARG A 110 -14.67 -4.84 -4.37
N GLY A 111 -14.04 -5.07 -3.22
CA GLY A 111 -13.45 -4.00 -2.42
C GLY A 111 -12.42 -3.21 -3.20
N LEU A 112 -11.53 -3.89 -3.92
CA LEU A 112 -10.52 -3.23 -4.76
C LEU A 112 -11.16 -2.42 -5.91
N TYR A 113 -12.25 -2.91 -6.51
CA TYR A 113 -13.01 -2.12 -7.49
C TYR A 113 -13.48 -0.79 -6.87
N HIS A 114 -14.00 -0.81 -5.64
CA HIS A 114 -14.42 0.42 -4.96
C HIS A 114 -13.23 1.38 -4.72
N ILE A 115 -12.06 0.86 -4.42
CA ILE A 115 -10.82 1.67 -4.25
C ILE A 115 -10.47 2.37 -5.56
N TYR A 116 -10.45 1.67 -6.69
CA TYR A 116 -10.10 2.29 -7.97
C TYR A 116 -11.19 3.27 -8.46
N GLU A 117 -12.48 3.00 -8.19
CA GLU A 117 -13.56 3.97 -8.47
C GLU A 117 -13.43 5.23 -7.61
N ALA A 118 -13.07 5.08 -6.34
CA ALA A 118 -12.80 6.22 -5.47
C ALA A 118 -11.60 7.03 -5.98
N ALA A 119 -10.49 6.36 -6.30
CA ALA A 119 -9.30 7.01 -6.85
C ALA A 119 -9.61 7.76 -8.16
N ARG A 120 -10.39 7.17 -9.05
CA ARG A 120 -10.83 7.81 -10.30
C ARG A 120 -11.62 9.09 -10.06
N ARG A 121 -12.54 9.09 -9.09
CA ARG A 121 -13.38 10.26 -8.78
C ARG A 121 -12.58 11.41 -8.18
N GLU A 122 -11.62 11.09 -7.32
CA GLU A 122 -10.81 12.08 -6.61
C GLU A 122 -9.54 12.51 -7.37
N GLY A 123 -9.22 11.84 -8.49
CA GLY A 123 -7.94 12.02 -9.17
C GLY A 123 -6.77 11.58 -8.28
N ALA A 124 -7.00 10.60 -7.41
CA ALA A 124 -6.02 10.10 -6.48
C ALA A 124 -5.14 9.01 -7.11
N ARG A 125 -3.86 8.97 -6.72
CA ARG A 125 -2.94 7.87 -7.03
C ARG A 125 -3.23 6.68 -6.10
N VAL A 126 -3.04 5.45 -6.59
CA VAL A 126 -3.16 4.22 -5.78
C VAL A 126 -1.80 3.58 -5.59
N LEU A 127 -1.43 3.28 -4.33
CA LEU A 127 -0.40 2.31 -4.01
C LEU A 127 -1.10 1.02 -3.56
N PHE A 128 -0.92 -0.03 -4.32
CA PHE A 128 -1.56 -1.33 -4.09
C PHE A 128 -0.59 -2.34 -3.49
N ALA A 129 -0.92 -2.88 -2.33
CA ALA A 129 -0.20 -4.00 -1.73
C ALA A 129 -0.47 -5.28 -2.53
N SER A 130 0.34 -5.54 -3.56
CA SER A 130 0.39 -6.81 -4.27
C SER A 130 1.20 -7.84 -3.48
N SER A 131 1.56 -8.96 -4.06
CA SER A 131 2.23 -10.06 -3.38
C SER A 131 3.11 -10.85 -4.33
N ASN A 132 4.15 -11.50 -3.81
CA ASN A 132 4.91 -12.52 -4.53
C ASN A 132 4.07 -13.76 -4.86
N HIS A 133 2.88 -13.95 -4.27
CA HIS A 133 1.92 -14.99 -4.67
C HIS A 133 1.34 -14.79 -6.08
N THR A 134 1.56 -13.63 -6.72
CA THR A 134 1.24 -13.41 -8.14
C THR A 134 2.12 -14.22 -9.09
N ILE A 135 3.27 -14.69 -8.61
CA ILE A 135 4.32 -15.41 -9.35
C ILE A 135 4.74 -16.70 -8.64
N GLY A 136 3.88 -17.25 -7.78
CA GLY A 136 4.22 -18.33 -6.87
C GLY A 136 4.45 -19.70 -7.52
N PHE A 137 3.99 -19.94 -8.77
CA PHE A 137 4.24 -21.18 -9.51
C PHE A 137 5.46 -21.18 -10.41
N HIS A 138 6.26 -20.10 -10.42
CA HIS A 138 7.56 -20.15 -11.08
C HIS A 138 8.54 -21.09 -10.39
N GLU A 139 9.42 -21.69 -11.17
CA GLU A 139 10.47 -22.55 -10.65
C GLU A 139 11.47 -21.75 -9.80
N ARG A 140 11.97 -22.35 -8.71
CA ARG A 140 12.91 -21.69 -7.77
C ARG A 140 14.22 -21.24 -8.41
N SER A 141 14.62 -21.92 -9.48
CA SER A 141 15.86 -21.65 -10.23
C SER A 141 15.71 -20.56 -11.30
N GLU A 142 14.48 -20.12 -11.56
CA GLU A 142 14.18 -19.13 -12.59
C GLU A 142 14.48 -17.71 -12.09
N PRO A 143 15.34 -16.94 -12.75
CA PRO A 143 15.49 -15.52 -12.46
C PRO A 143 14.21 -14.77 -12.84
N LEU A 144 13.60 -14.06 -11.91
CA LEU A 144 12.36 -13.32 -12.12
C LEU A 144 12.62 -11.82 -12.01
N ASP A 145 11.93 -11.06 -12.85
CA ASP A 145 11.83 -9.60 -12.77
C ASP A 145 10.36 -9.15 -12.67
N ALA A 146 10.11 -7.85 -12.71
CA ALA A 146 8.76 -7.31 -12.60
C ALA A 146 7.88 -7.63 -13.82
N ASP A 147 8.47 -7.95 -14.98
CA ASP A 147 7.78 -8.21 -16.25
C ASP A 147 7.55 -9.71 -16.52
N CYS A 148 7.94 -10.60 -15.58
CA CYS A 148 7.71 -12.03 -15.71
C CYS A 148 6.22 -12.37 -15.80
N ASP A 149 5.91 -13.53 -16.37
CA ASP A 149 4.53 -14.03 -16.46
C ASP A 149 3.90 -14.18 -15.08
N LEU A 150 2.60 -13.89 -15.00
CA LEU A 150 1.84 -14.02 -13.77
C LEU A 150 1.34 -15.46 -13.60
N LEU A 151 1.91 -16.17 -12.64
CA LEU A 151 1.59 -17.56 -12.31
C LEU A 151 1.17 -17.66 -10.82
N PRO A 152 -0.06 -17.22 -10.48
CA PRO A 152 -0.53 -17.19 -9.10
C PRO A 152 -0.75 -18.61 -8.55
N ASP A 153 -0.35 -18.82 -7.30
CA ASP A 153 -0.35 -20.12 -6.62
C ASP A 153 -1.61 -20.41 -5.78
N GLY A 154 -2.61 -19.52 -5.84
CA GLY A 154 -3.88 -19.68 -5.13
C GLY A 154 -4.88 -18.58 -5.43
N TYR A 155 -6.04 -18.62 -4.79
CA TYR A 155 -7.07 -17.57 -4.93
C TYR A 155 -6.61 -16.22 -4.40
N TYR A 156 -5.82 -16.22 -3.32
CA TYR A 156 -5.19 -15.00 -2.83
C TYR A 156 -4.25 -14.40 -3.88
N GLY A 157 -3.31 -15.21 -4.39
CA GLY A 157 -2.40 -14.79 -5.47
C GLY A 157 -3.14 -14.28 -6.69
N LEU A 158 -4.18 -15.01 -7.14
CA LEU A 158 -5.04 -14.60 -8.25
C LEU A 158 -5.74 -13.25 -8.00
N SER A 159 -6.19 -13.00 -6.77
CA SER A 159 -6.78 -11.72 -6.40
C SER A 159 -5.78 -10.56 -6.49
N LYS A 160 -4.50 -10.82 -6.23
CA LYS A 160 -3.43 -9.82 -6.38
C LYS A 160 -3.09 -9.57 -7.85
N VAL A 161 -3.09 -10.61 -8.70
CA VAL A 161 -3.03 -10.47 -10.16
C VAL A 161 -4.17 -9.59 -10.68
N TYR A 162 -5.40 -9.85 -10.23
CA TYR A 162 -6.54 -8.99 -10.57
C TYR A 162 -6.26 -7.52 -10.19
N GLY A 163 -5.66 -7.27 -9.04
CA GLY A 163 -5.33 -5.93 -8.57
C GLY A 163 -4.31 -5.20 -9.47
N GLU A 164 -3.27 -5.89 -9.90
CA GLU A 164 -2.30 -5.34 -10.85
C GLU A 164 -2.95 -5.03 -12.21
N MET A 165 -3.83 -5.92 -12.69
CA MET A 165 -4.58 -5.69 -13.93
C MET A 165 -5.60 -4.56 -13.81
N MET A 166 -6.23 -4.38 -12.65
CA MET A 166 -7.09 -3.23 -12.37
C MET A 166 -6.30 -1.91 -12.44
N GLY A 167 -5.09 -1.87 -11.90
CA GLY A 167 -4.21 -0.71 -12.03
C GLY A 167 -3.95 -0.35 -13.50
N ARG A 168 -3.59 -1.34 -14.32
CA ARG A 168 -3.38 -1.16 -15.77
C ARG A 168 -4.65 -0.69 -16.47
N LEU A 169 -5.81 -1.32 -16.20
CA LEU A 169 -7.10 -0.91 -16.77
C LEU A 169 -7.43 0.54 -16.45
N TYR A 170 -7.29 0.93 -15.18
CA TYR A 170 -7.64 2.29 -14.75
C TYR A 170 -6.65 3.34 -15.25
N TRP A 171 -5.38 2.98 -15.41
CA TRP A 171 -4.42 3.86 -16.07
C TRP A 171 -4.80 4.13 -17.53
N TYR A 172 -4.96 3.07 -18.35
CA TYR A 172 -5.24 3.24 -19.78
C TYR A 172 -6.61 3.85 -20.07
N LYS A 173 -7.61 3.55 -19.24
CA LYS A 173 -8.98 4.00 -19.47
C LYS A 173 -9.30 5.35 -18.81
N HIS A 174 -8.67 5.65 -17.69
CA HIS A 174 -9.05 6.78 -16.85
C HIS A 174 -7.87 7.67 -16.40
N GLY A 175 -6.63 7.30 -16.70
CA GLY A 175 -5.45 8.05 -16.27
C GLY A 175 -5.16 7.96 -14.77
N VAL A 176 -5.71 6.96 -14.05
CA VAL A 176 -5.42 6.75 -12.63
C VAL A 176 -4.04 6.14 -12.48
N GLU A 177 -3.13 6.89 -11.88
CA GLU A 177 -1.78 6.41 -11.61
C GLU A 177 -1.80 5.37 -10.50
N SER A 178 -1.01 4.31 -10.65
CA SER A 178 -0.86 3.30 -9.60
C SER A 178 0.53 2.69 -9.55
N VAL A 179 0.92 2.27 -8.33
CA VAL A 179 2.09 1.45 -8.08
C VAL A 179 1.65 0.19 -7.37
N ALA A 180 1.95 -0.98 -7.92
CA ALA A 180 1.75 -2.27 -7.25
C ALA A 180 3.07 -2.73 -6.63
N VAL A 181 3.07 -3.02 -5.34
CA VAL A 181 4.25 -3.53 -4.64
C VAL A 181 4.04 -5.02 -4.36
N ARG A 182 4.78 -5.88 -5.05
CA ARG A 182 4.79 -7.33 -4.80
C ARG A 182 5.55 -7.63 -3.52
N ILE A 183 4.82 -7.64 -2.40
CA ILE A 183 5.38 -7.86 -1.07
C ILE A 183 5.64 -9.34 -0.89
N GLY A 184 6.86 -9.67 -0.45
CA GLY A 184 7.25 -11.01 -0.04
C GLY A 184 6.99 -11.28 1.44
N SER A 185 7.93 -11.95 2.11
CA SER A 185 7.87 -12.25 3.54
C SER A 185 8.17 -10.99 4.36
N CYS A 186 7.13 -10.22 4.70
CA CYS A 186 7.26 -8.96 5.43
C CYS A 186 6.92 -9.15 6.92
N PHE A 187 7.96 -9.44 7.71
CA PHE A 187 7.92 -9.71 9.14
C PHE A 187 9.06 -8.98 9.86
N PRO A 188 9.04 -8.86 11.21
CA PRO A 188 10.14 -8.23 11.95
C PRO A 188 11.49 -8.86 11.63
N GLU A 189 11.53 -10.20 11.54
CA GLU A 189 12.70 -10.98 11.18
C GLU A 189 12.27 -12.26 10.42
N PRO A 190 13.13 -12.84 9.56
CA PRO A 190 12.84 -14.10 8.90
C PRO A 190 12.89 -15.23 9.93
N VAL A 191 11.85 -16.08 9.97
CA VAL A 191 11.73 -17.22 10.89
C VAL A 191 12.00 -18.56 10.22
N GLU A 192 12.07 -18.59 8.89
CA GLU A 192 12.34 -19.76 8.07
C GLU A 192 13.33 -19.42 6.95
N GLU A 193 14.18 -20.40 6.57
CA GLU A 193 15.20 -20.22 5.53
C GLU A 193 14.60 -19.71 4.19
N ARG A 194 13.44 -20.24 3.79
CA ARG A 194 12.76 -19.81 2.56
C ARG A 194 12.43 -18.31 2.55
N MET A 195 12.22 -17.70 3.72
CA MET A 195 11.89 -16.28 3.83
C MET A 195 13.10 -15.39 3.48
N LEU A 196 14.33 -15.89 3.59
CA LEU A 196 15.53 -15.11 3.24
C LEU A 196 15.56 -14.68 1.79
N SER A 197 14.90 -15.43 0.90
CA SER A 197 14.81 -15.07 -0.54
C SER A 197 13.87 -13.92 -0.83
N THR A 198 12.88 -13.67 0.05
CA THR A 198 11.82 -12.68 -0.19
C THR A 198 11.57 -11.77 1.01
N TRP A 199 12.47 -11.80 2.01
CA TRP A 199 12.27 -11.01 3.22
C TRP A 199 12.40 -9.51 2.97
N LEU A 200 11.41 -8.79 3.46
CA LEU A 200 11.35 -7.33 3.45
C LEU A 200 11.10 -6.86 4.88
N SER A 201 12.02 -6.07 5.44
CA SER A 201 11.82 -5.51 6.78
C SER A 201 10.67 -4.50 6.80
N TYR A 202 10.01 -4.33 7.94
CA TYR A 202 8.98 -3.29 8.10
C TYR A 202 9.51 -1.89 7.79
N ALA A 203 10.76 -1.61 8.17
CA ALA A 203 11.38 -0.32 7.90
C ALA A 203 11.60 -0.09 6.40
N ASP A 204 12.00 -1.14 5.65
CA ASP A 204 12.18 -1.05 4.21
C ASP A 204 10.86 -0.95 3.48
N LEU A 205 9.83 -1.70 3.91
CA LEU A 205 8.47 -1.54 3.38
C LEU A 205 7.99 -0.09 3.54
N CYS A 206 8.14 0.49 4.73
CA CYS A 206 7.71 1.86 4.98
C CYS A 206 8.42 2.87 4.09
N ARG A 207 9.75 2.75 3.95
CA ARG A 207 10.55 3.61 3.04
C ARG A 207 10.16 3.41 1.57
N LEU A 208 9.94 2.16 1.15
CA LEU A 208 9.50 1.85 -0.21
C LEU A 208 8.13 2.50 -0.50
N CYS A 209 7.17 2.36 0.40
CA CYS A 209 5.85 2.96 0.25
C CYS A 209 5.91 4.49 0.22
N GLU A 210 6.71 5.12 1.09
CA GLU A 210 6.95 6.56 1.06
C GLU A 210 7.51 6.99 -0.31
N ARG A 211 8.58 6.35 -0.78
CA ARG A 211 9.22 6.70 -2.05
C ARG A 211 8.32 6.45 -3.26
N ALA A 212 7.61 5.33 -3.30
CA ALA A 212 6.64 5.03 -4.35
C ALA A 212 5.49 6.03 -4.39
N THR A 213 5.09 6.53 -3.21
CA THR A 213 4.03 7.53 -3.06
C THR A 213 4.46 8.88 -3.61
N LEU A 214 5.69 9.32 -3.31
CA LEU A 214 6.23 10.63 -3.68
C LEU A 214 6.89 10.64 -5.06
N ALA A 215 7.04 9.51 -5.73
CA ALA A 215 7.67 9.43 -7.03
C ALA A 215 6.93 10.30 -8.07
N GLU A 216 7.68 11.07 -8.85
CA GLU A 216 7.13 11.89 -9.95
C GLU A 216 6.77 11.07 -11.18
N SER A 217 7.07 9.75 -11.17
CA SER A 217 6.73 8.85 -12.26
C SER A 217 5.23 8.77 -12.47
N THR A 218 4.81 8.74 -13.72
CA THR A 218 3.42 8.58 -14.12
C THR A 218 3.21 7.19 -14.73
N GLY A 219 2.04 6.62 -14.54
CA GLY A 219 1.67 5.35 -15.15
C GLY A 219 1.14 4.32 -14.17
N CYS A 220 1.14 3.07 -14.63
CA CYS A 220 0.94 1.89 -13.79
C CYS A 220 2.24 1.12 -13.71
N ILE A 221 2.82 1.05 -12.53
CA ILE A 221 4.13 0.46 -12.25
C ILE A 221 3.93 -0.76 -11.34
N VAL A 222 4.67 -1.82 -11.57
CA VAL A 222 4.73 -3.01 -10.71
C VAL A 222 6.12 -3.16 -10.14
#